data_6371bd74fbe3a78d372507acebe18d81
#
_entry.id   6371bd74fbe3a78d372507acebe18d81
#
_cell.length_a   1.000
_cell.length_b   1.000
_cell.length_c   1.000
_cell.angle_alpha   90.00
_cell.angle_beta   90.00
_cell.angle_gamma   90.00
#
_symmetry.space_group_name_H-M   'P 1'
#
loop_
_entity.id
_entity.type
_entity.pdbx_description
1 polymer ?
#
loop_
_entity_poly.entity_id
_entity_poly.type
_entity_poly.pdbx_seq_one_letter_code
_entity_poly.pdbx_strand_id
1 'polypeptide(L)'
;MPVAPLDHQTTGYQLAHAYWLAKAAELAYQNEGEARTVLAGWGFDRFRHVEARHELPFPLEDTQAYVAASDRMIIAAFRGTQPLEIRDWLTDANTPPVPGPGNKGFVHFGFDRALASVYPDVRSAIETFRTGGQTVWFTGHSLGGALAMLAGGRLYFEEPRILADGIYTYGQPRTCDRLLAAAHNTALKGRTHRFVNNNDIVPQVPPAPVFTHVDHVKYFDADGVLHDRMPLIDGLKDRIKGHTADLFAPASDGIRDHFMPAYLANIEKTLA
;
A
#
# COMPACT_ATOMS: atom_id res chain seq x y z
N MET A 1 -9.35 -19.27 -15.24
CA MET A 1 -8.21 -19.39 -16.19
C MET A 1 -6.93 -18.93 -15.49
N PRO A 2 -5.72 -19.40 -15.86
CA PRO A 2 -4.52 -18.84 -15.27
C PRO A 2 -4.43 -17.33 -15.59
N VAL A 3 -4.00 -16.54 -14.61
CA VAL A 3 -3.76 -15.10 -14.81
C VAL A 3 -2.66 -14.92 -15.86
N ALA A 4 -2.87 -13.97 -16.78
CA ALA A 4 -1.85 -13.64 -17.79
C ALA A 4 -0.51 -13.27 -17.13
N PRO A 5 0.64 -13.58 -17.76
CA PRO A 5 1.95 -13.17 -17.25
C PRO A 5 2.03 -11.66 -17.00
N LEU A 6 2.91 -11.24 -16.08
CA LEU A 6 3.14 -9.83 -15.82
C LEU A 6 3.62 -9.11 -17.09
N ASP A 7 2.89 -8.08 -17.50
CA ASP A 7 3.30 -7.23 -18.63
C ASP A 7 4.17 -6.07 -18.13
N HIS A 8 5.49 -6.18 -18.36
CA HIS A 8 6.46 -5.15 -18.01
C HIS A 8 6.35 -3.86 -18.86
N GLN A 9 5.50 -3.84 -19.89
CA GLN A 9 5.28 -2.67 -20.75
C GLN A 9 4.01 -1.89 -20.40
N THR A 10 3.25 -2.37 -19.43
CA THR A 10 2.04 -1.68 -18.94
C THR A 10 2.37 -0.26 -18.48
N THR A 11 1.52 0.69 -18.85
CA THR A 11 1.64 2.11 -18.48
C THR A 11 0.38 2.67 -17.81
N GLY A 12 -0.65 1.86 -17.63
CA GLY A 12 -1.94 2.27 -17.07
C GLY A 12 -2.59 1.20 -16.21
N TYR A 13 -3.79 1.49 -15.71
CA TYR A 13 -4.54 0.54 -14.92
C TYR A 13 -4.96 -0.69 -15.73
N GLN A 14 -4.60 -1.86 -15.21
CA GLN A 14 -5.10 -3.16 -15.67
C GLN A 14 -5.33 -4.05 -14.45
N LEU A 15 -6.41 -4.81 -14.43
CA LEU A 15 -6.71 -5.71 -13.30
C LEU A 15 -5.69 -6.86 -13.19
N ALA A 16 -5.21 -7.39 -14.32
CA ALA A 16 -4.12 -8.37 -14.32
C ALA A 16 -2.85 -7.80 -13.70
N HIS A 17 -2.54 -6.51 -13.94
CA HIS A 17 -1.41 -5.83 -13.32
C HIS A 17 -1.62 -5.64 -11.81
N ALA A 18 -2.88 -5.34 -11.38
CA ALA A 18 -3.22 -5.28 -9.97
C ALA A 18 -2.99 -6.63 -9.25
N TYR A 19 -3.26 -7.76 -9.92
CA TYR A 19 -2.93 -9.08 -9.38
C TYR A 19 -1.43 -9.23 -9.10
N TRP A 20 -0.60 -8.88 -10.08
CA TRP A 20 0.85 -9.02 -9.93
C TRP A 20 1.44 -8.07 -8.89
N LEU A 21 0.90 -6.86 -8.77
CA LEU A 21 1.29 -5.92 -7.71
C LEU A 21 0.80 -6.39 -6.33
N ALA A 22 -0.35 -7.09 -6.24
CA ALA A 22 -0.78 -7.77 -5.01
C ALA A 22 0.19 -8.90 -4.64
N LYS A 23 0.62 -9.71 -5.62
CA LYS A 23 1.65 -10.74 -5.40
C LYS A 23 2.98 -10.14 -4.97
N ALA A 24 3.37 -9.00 -5.53
CA ALA A 24 4.58 -8.28 -5.11
C ALA A 24 4.44 -7.72 -3.68
N ALA A 25 3.27 -7.22 -3.29
CA ALA A 25 3.00 -6.81 -1.90
C ALA A 25 3.02 -7.99 -0.92
N GLU A 26 2.53 -9.17 -1.33
CA GLU A 26 2.61 -10.41 -0.55
C GLU A 26 4.05 -10.88 -0.36
N LEU A 27 4.88 -10.79 -1.40
CA LEU A 27 6.30 -11.15 -1.35
C LEU A 27 7.11 -10.29 -0.36
N ALA A 28 6.66 -9.08 -0.05
CA ALA A 28 7.34 -8.24 0.94
C ALA A 28 7.29 -8.82 2.37
N TYR A 29 6.46 -9.82 2.64
CA TYR A 29 6.42 -10.56 3.90
C TYR A 29 7.35 -11.78 3.93
N GLN A 30 7.95 -12.15 2.81
CA GLN A 30 8.87 -13.27 2.69
C GLN A 30 10.31 -12.82 2.94
N ASN A 31 11.21 -13.78 3.18
CA ASN A 31 12.63 -13.46 3.30
C ASN A 31 13.23 -12.99 1.95
N GLU A 32 14.39 -12.32 2.03
CA GLU A 32 15.07 -11.75 0.87
C GLU A 32 15.34 -12.79 -0.23
N GLY A 33 15.80 -13.99 0.13
CA GLY A 33 16.17 -15.04 -0.83
C GLY A 33 14.97 -15.57 -1.61
N GLU A 34 13.84 -15.78 -0.93
CA GLU A 34 12.58 -16.19 -1.55
C GLU A 34 12.04 -15.11 -2.48
N ALA A 35 11.98 -13.86 -1.98
CA ALA A 35 11.49 -12.73 -2.78
C ALA A 35 12.34 -12.55 -4.05
N ARG A 36 13.66 -12.57 -3.93
CA ARG A 36 14.60 -12.48 -5.06
C ARG A 36 14.37 -13.60 -6.09
N THR A 37 14.21 -14.83 -5.62
CA THR A 37 14.02 -16.00 -6.50
C THR A 37 12.72 -15.91 -7.29
N VAL A 38 11.61 -15.54 -6.62
CA VAL A 38 10.31 -15.42 -7.26
C VAL A 38 10.31 -14.27 -8.27
N LEU A 39 10.88 -13.12 -7.91
CA LEU A 39 10.96 -11.93 -8.78
C LEU A 39 11.84 -12.21 -10.00
N ALA A 40 12.94 -12.96 -9.86
CA ALA A 40 13.74 -13.39 -11.00
C ALA A 40 12.91 -14.26 -11.96
N GLY A 41 12.05 -15.14 -11.45
CA GLY A 41 11.09 -15.90 -12.26
C GLY A 41 10.04 -15.04 -12.98
N TRP A 42 9.79 -13.81 -12.51
CA TRP A 42 8.92 -12.84 -13.19
C TRP A 42 9.68 -11.94 -14.17
N GLY A 43 11.01 -12.11 -14.32
CA GLY A 43 11.82 -11.34 -15.25
C GLY A 43 12.49 -10.10 -14.64
N PHE A 44 12.56 -9.99 -13.31
CA PHE A 44 13.32 -8.94 -12.63
C PHE A 44 14.74 -9.44 -12.34
N ASP A 45 15.72 -8.84 -12.98
CA ASP A 45 17.14 -9.21 -12.89
C ASP A 45 17.93 -8.36 -11.88
N ARG A 46 17.37 -7.24 -11.43
CA ARG A 46 17.93 -6.34 -10.41
C ARG A 46 17.03 -6.33 -9.20
N PHE A 47 17.63 -6.45 -8.02
CA PHE A 47 16.89 -6.52 -6.77
C PHE A 47 17.70 -5.89 -5.63
N ARG A 48 17.05 -5.09 -4.80
CA ARG A 48 17.59 -4.55 -3.55
C ARG A 48 16.57 -4.72 -2.43
N HIS A 49 16.97 -5.43 -1.38
CA HIS A 49 16.25 -5.47 -0.11
C HIS A 49 16.66 -4.28 0.74
N VAL A 50 15.70 -3.68 1.44
CA VAL A 50 15.89 -2.55 2.34
C VAL A 50 15.21 -2.88 3.66
N GLU A 51 15.95 -2.77 4.74
CA GLU A 51 15.46 -3.00 6.11
C GLU A 51 16.01 -1.92 7.03
N ALA A 52 15.16 -1.36 7.88
CA ALA A 52 15.52 -0.44 8.93
C ALA A 52 14.89 -0.88 10.25
N ARG A 53 15.72 -0.97 11.31
CA ARG A 53 15.27 -1.23 12.68
C ARG A 53 15.02 0.07 13.39
N HIS A 54 13.96 0.12 14.17
CA HIS A 54 13.59 1.29 14.96
C HIS A 54 13.97 1.11 16.43
N GLU A 55 14.67 2.08 16.98
CA GLU A 55 14.99 2.14 18.42
C GLU A 55 13.89 2.84 19.26
N LEU A 56 12.81 3.29 18.63
CA LEU A 56 11.77 4.09 19.27
C LEU A 56 10.64 3.20 19.83
N PRO A 57 9.95 3.66 20.89
CA PRO A 57 8.76 2.99 21.43
C PRO A 57 7.54 3.21 20.52
N PHE A 58 7.64 2.75 19.29
CA PHE A 58 6.54 2.68 18.33
C PHE A 58 6.35 1.21 18.01
N PRO A 59 5.10 0.71 17.81
CA PRO A 59 4.84 -0.72 17.67
C PRO A 59 5.38 -1.33 16.36
N LEU A 60 6.33 -0.68 15.71
CA LEU A 60 7.06 -1.18 14.56
C LEU A 60 8.52 -1.37 14.95
N GLU A 61 8.92 -2.63 15.15
CA GLU A 61 10.31 -2.96 15.43
C GLU A 61 11.20 -2.79 14.21
N ASP A 62 10.64 -3.01 13.01
CA ASP A 62 11.33 -2.86 11.73
C ASP A 62 10.41 -2.31 10.63
N THR A 63 11.02 -1.69 9.63
CA THR A 63 10.38 -1.37 8.36
C THR A 63 11.16 -2.04 7.24
N GLN A 64 10.47 -2.78 6.40
CA GLN A 64 11.07 -3.50 5.30
C GLN A 64 10.44 -3.12 3.97
N ALA A 65 11.27 -3.08 2.94
CA ALA A 65 10.87 -2.87 1.56
C ALA A 65 11.82 -3.62 0.62
N TYR A 66 11.41 -3.76 -0.63
CA TYR A 66 12.35 -4.12 -1.68
C TYR A 66 12.09 -3.31 -2.94
N VAL A 67 13.12 -3.19 -3.76
CA VAL A 67 13.03 -2.65 -5.13
C VAL A 67 13.52 -3.71 -6.10
N ALA A 68 12.67 -4.07 -7.05
CA ALA A 68 12.99 -4.99 -8.13
C ALA A 68 12.88 -4.27 -9.48
N ALA A 69 13.80 -4.55 -10.40
CA ALA A 69 13.81 -3.91 -11.70
C ALA A 69 14.13 -4.89 -12.83
N SER A 70 13.46 -4.67 -13.95
CA SER A 70 13.77 -5.23 -15.25
C SER A 70 14.20 -4.09 -16.19
N ASP A 71 14.44 -4.38 -17.47
CA ASP A 71 14.74 -3.36 -18.47
C ASP A 71 13.56 -2.44 -18.80
N ARG A 72 12.33 -2.78 -18.33
CA ARG A 72 11.11 -2.04 -18.65
C ARG A 72 10.37 -1.51 -17.42
N MET A 73 10.51 -2.15 -16.27
CA MET A 73 9.67 -1.93 -15.10
C MET A 73 10.50 -1.94 -13.82
N ILE A 74 10.16 -1.05 -12.90
CA ILE A 74 10.67 -1.01 -11.53
C ILE A 74 9.47 -1.12 -10.59
N ILE A 75 9.52 -2.04 -9.64
CA ILE A 75 8.53 -2.19 -8.56
C ILE A 75 9.22 -1.93 -7.23
N ALA A 76 8.67 -1.01 -6.43
CA ALA A 76 9.00 -0.83 -5.02
C ALA A 76 7.84 -1.35 -4.17
N ALA A 77 8.08 -2.39 -3.37
CA ALA A 77 7.07 -3.00 -2.51
C ALA A 77 7.45 -2.81 -1.04
N PHE A 78 6.47 -2.40 -0.24
CA PHE A 78 6.62 -2.16 1.19
C PHE A 78 5.88 -3.22 1.98
N ARG A 79 6.56 -3.79 2.97
CA ARG A 79 5.98 -4.73 3.93
C ARG A 79 5.02 -3.99 4.86
N GLY A 80 3.89 -4.62 5.15
CA GLY A 80 2.98 -4.20 6.21
C GLY A 80 3.37 -4.79 7.57
N THR A 81 2.63 -4.39 8.59
CA THR A 81 2.75 -4.94 9.95
C THR A 81 2.26 -6.38 9.99
N GLN A 82 2.85 -7.20 10.86
CA GLN A 82 2.35 -8.55 11.13
C GLN A 82 0.90 -8.50 11.68
N PRO A 83 0.03 -9.44 11.31
CA PRO A 83 -1.40 -9.39 11.65
C PRO A 83 -1.71 -9.25 13.15
N LEU A 84 -0.87 -9.81 14.02
CA LEU A 84 -1.04 -9.71 15.47
C LEU A 84 -0.72 -8.32 16.04
N GLU A 85 0.11 -7.55 15.36
CA GLU A 85 0.54 -6.20 15.75
C GLU A 85 -0.39 -5.11 15.19
N ILE A 86 -1.23 -5.44 14.21
CA ILE A 86 -2.16 -4.48 13.59
C ILE A 86 -3.06 -3.82 14.64
N ARG A 87 -3.52 -4.58 15.64
CA ARG A 87 -4.39 -4.07 16.70
C ARG A 87 -3.71 -3.00 17.53
N ASP A 88 -2.48 -3.23 17.98
CA ASP A 88 -1.75 -2.32 18.85
C ASP A 88 -1.46 -1.02 18.11
N TRP A 89 -1.08 -1.14 16.86
CA TRP A 89 -0.85 -0.01 15.97
C TRP A 89 -2.13 0.81 15.65
N LEU A 90 -3.29 0.15 15.49
CA LEU A 90 -4.56 0.81 15.20
C LEU A 90 -5.14 1.55 16.42
N THR A 91 -4.79 1.12 17.64
CA THR A 91 -5.24 1.76 18.88
C THR A 91 -4.43 3.00 19.24
N ASP A 92 -3.22 3.17 18.70
CA ASP A 92 -2.36 4.34 18.95
C ASP A 92 -2.68 5.54 18.02
N ALA A 93 -3.96 5.69 17.68
CA ALA A 93 -4.49 6.72 16.78
C ALA A 93 -4.32 8.18 17.29
N ASN A 94 -3.79 8.37 18.51
CA ASN A 94 -3.60 9.69 19.13
C ASN A 94 -2.28 10.37 18.75
N THR A 95 -1.48 9.78 17.87
CA THR A 95 -0.21 10.36 17.44
C THR A 95 -0.46 11.61 16.58
N PRO A 96 0.19 12.75 16.90
CA PRO A 96 -0.05 14.00 16.19
C PRO A 96 0.38 13.90 14.73
N PRO A 97 -0.34 14.57 13.81
CA PRO A 97 0.07 14.65 12.42
C PRO A 97 1.36 15.47 12.25
N VAL A 98 2.17 15.09 11.27
CA VAL A 98 3.40 15.79 10.87
C VAL A 98 3.32 16.28 9.43
N PRO A 99 4.16 17.26 9.02
CA PRO A 99 4.16 17.75 7.65
C PRO A 99 4.34 16.61 6.63
N GLY A 100 3.51 16.60 5.61
CA GLY A 100 3.55 15.62 4.54
C GLY A 100 4.58 15.94 3.44
N PRO A 101 4.74 15.06 2.45
CA PRO A 101 5.65 15.21 1.32
C PRO A 101 5.56 16.57 0.66
N GLY A 102 6.71 17.24 0.44
CA GLY A 102 6.78 18.57 -0.16
C GLY A 102 5.97 19.64 0.60
N ASN A 103 5.76 19.48 1.91
CA ASN A 103 4.92 20.33 2.75
C ASN A 103 3.47 20.47 2.26
N LYS A 104 2.91 19.42 1.65
CA LYS A 104 1.55 19.37 1.10
C LYS A 104 0.55 18.80 2.11
N GLY A 105 0.27 19.51 3.21
CA GLY A 105 -0.62 19.02 4.26
C GLY A 105 0.09 18.14 5.28
N PHE A 106 -0.63 17.20 5.89
CA PHE A 106 -0.14 16.41 7.02
C PHE A 106 -0.34 14.92 6.82
N VAL A 107 0.53 14.13 7.44
CA VAL A 107 0.47 12.67 7.46
C VAL A 107 0.51 12.16 8.90
N HIS A 108 0.10 10.92 9.10
CA HIS A 108 0.24 10.23 10.38
C HIS A 108 1.73 10.04 10.70
N PHE A 109 2.15 10.48 11.90
CA PHE A 109 3.55 10.45 12.35
C PHE A 109 4.21 9.08 12.15
N GLY A 110 3.52 8.00 12.53
CA GLY A 110 4.08 6.66 12.43
C GLY A 110 4.37 6.22 10.99
N PHE A 111 3.50 6.58 10.05
CA PHE A 111 3.75 6.28 8.63
C PHE A 111 4.92 7.10 8.07
N ASP A 112 5.01 8.38 8.47
CA ASP A 112 6.14 9.23 8.06
C ASP A 112 7.46 8.67 8.59
N ARG A 113 7.51 8.28 9.86
CA ARG A 113 8.72 7.73 10.49
C ARG A 113 9.12 6.39 9.88
N ALA A 114 8.16 5.48 9.70
CA ALA A 114 8.42 4.19 9.06
C ALA A 114 8.96 4.40 7.64
N LEU A 115 8.32 5.27 6.85
CA LEU A 115 8.82 5.55 5.50
C LEU A 115 10.20 6.24 5.53
N ALA A 116 10.39 7.23 6.38
CA ALA A 116 11.64 7.99 6.46
C ALA A 116 12.86 7.10 6.71
N SER A 117 12.69 5.98 7.43
CA SER A 117 13.77 5.04 7.73
C SER A 117 14.26 4.25 6.51
N VAL A 118 13.41 4.00 5.52
CA VAL A 118 13.74 3.17 4.33
C VAL A 118 13.72 3.95 3.03
N TYR A 119 13.07 5.10 2.99
CA TYR A 119 12.86 5.83 1.74
C TYR A 119 14.15 6.28 1.04
N PRO A 120 15.21 6.75 1.74
CA PRO A 120 16.47 7.11 1.07
C PRO A 120 17.06 5.96 0.26
N ASP A 121 17.04 4.74 0.81
CA ASP A 121 17.57 3.55 0.15
C ASP A 121 16.67 3.06 -0.98
N VAL A 122 15.34 3.10 -0.78
CA VAL A 122 14.36 2.79 -1.83
C VAL A 122 14.51 3.76 -2.99
N ARG A 123 14.62 5.05 -2.72
CA ARG A 123 14.83 6.08 -3.75
C ARG A 123 16.14 5.87 -4.48
N SER A 124 17.24 5.67 -3.76
CA SER A 124 18.55 5.37 -4.34
C SER A 124 18.53 4.13 -5.24
N ALA A 125 17.80 3.08 -4.84
CA ALA A 125 17.63 1.90 -5.67
C ALA A 125 16.86 2.19 -6.97
N ILE A 126 15.76 2.95 -6.88
CA ILE A 126 14.99 3.38 -8.06
C ILE A 126 15.88 4.19 -9.01
N GLU A 127 16.59 5.20 -8.50
CA GLU A 127 17.49 6.04 -9.30
C GLU A 127 18.62 5.22 -9.94
N THR A 128 19.21 4.25 -9.21
CA THR A 128 20.26 3.36 -9.71
C THR A 128 19.74 2.42 -10.81
N PHE A 129 18.53 1.86 -10.63
CA PHE A 129 17.97 0.90 -11.57
C PHE A 129 17.31 1.55 -12.77
N ARG A 130 16.93 2.82 -12.67
CA ARG A 130 16.28 3.57 -13.75
C ARG A 130 17.31 4.12 -14.74
N THR A 131 17.77 3.25 -15.64
CA THR A 131 18.77 3.55 -16.66
C THR A 131 18.20 4.04 -18.00
N GLY A 132 16.86 4.07 -18.12
CA GLY A 132 16.14 4.42 -19.36
C GLY A 132 14.69 4.77 -19.11
N GLY A 133 13.81 4.30 -19.96
CA GLY A 133 12.37 4.54 -19.91
C GLY A 133 11.56 3.60 -19.02
N GLN A 134 12.17 2.99 -18.00
CA GLN A 134 11.44 2.08 -17.10
C GLN A 134 10.29 2.80 -16.40
N THR A 135 9.13 2.14 -16.37
CA THR A 135 8.01 2.54 -15.53
C THR A 135 8.30 2.27 -14.05
N VAL A 136 7.74 3.09 -13.16
CA VAL A 136 7.96 3.00 -11.70
C VAL A 136 6.63 2.76 -10.99
N TRP A 137 6.55 1.64 -10.27
CA TRP A 137 5.36 1.17 -9.60
C TRP A 137 5.61 1.00 -8.10
N PHE A 138 4.64 1.46 -7.30
CA PHE A 138 4.64 1.26 -5.86
C PHE A 138 3.50 0.34 -5.45
N THR A 139 3.78 -0.55 -4.50
CA THR A 139 2.76 -1.45 -3.97
C THR A 139 3.00 -1.75 -2.49
N GLY A 140 1.94 -2.14 -1.81
CA GLY A 140 2.00 -2.56 -0.42
C GLY A 140 0.63 -2.91 0.13
N HIS A 141 0.64 -3.72 1.16
CA HIS A 141 -0.53 -4.17 1.89
C HIS A 141 -0.54 -3.58 3.30
N SER A 142 -1.71 -3.26 3.83
CA SER A 142 -1.85 -2.74 5.19
C SER A 142 -1.02 -1.45 5.41
N LEU A 143 -0.18 -1.39 6.44
CA LEU A 143 0.81 -0.35 6.65
C LEU A 143 1.66 -0.13 5.38
N GLY A 144 2.13 -1.20 4.74
CA GLY A 144 2.91 -1.11 3.50
C GLY A 144 2.18 -0.35 2.38
N GLY A 145 0.84 -0.42 2.35
CA GLY A 145 0.02 0.38 1.45
C GLY A 145 0.09 1.89 1.75
N ALA A 146 0.11 2.28 3.03
CA ALA A 146 0.33 3.66 3.43
C ALA A 146 1.74 4.15 3.02
N LEU A 147 2.76 3.32 3.24
CA LEU A 147 4.14 3.63 2.85
C LEU A 147 4.28 3.75 1.33
N ALA A 148 3.66 2.86 0.55
CA ALA A 148 3.66 2.90 -0.92
C ALA A 148 3.03 4.20 -1.46
N MET A 149 1.89 4.61 -0.89
CA MET A 149 1.23 5.86 -1.25
C MET A 149 2.11 7.09 -0.93
N LEU A 150 2.69 7.13 0.27
CA LEU A 150 3.57 8.23 0.68
C LEU A 150 4.87 8.26 -0.13
N ALA A 151 5.47 7.10 -0.44
CA ALA A 151 6.68 7.01 -1.24
C ALA A 151 6.47 7.54 -2.65
N GLY A 152 5.35 7.16 -3.30
CA GLY A 152 4.99 7.72 -4.61
C GLY A 152 4.75 9.24 -4.56
N GLY A 153 4.12 9.73 -3.48
CA GLY A 153 3.96 11.16 -3.22
C GLY A 153 5.30 11.88 -3.05
N ARG A 154 6.22 11.34 -2.23
CA ARG A 154 7.57 11.90 -2.02
C ARG A 154 8.38 11.92 -3.31
N LEU A 155 8.31 10.85 -4.10
CA LEU A 155 9.04 10.76 -5.36
C LEU A 155 8.62 11.86 -6.34
N TYR A 156 7.36 12.30 -6.29
CA TYR A 156 6.83 13.38 -7.13
C TYR A 156 7.03 14.78 -6.53
N PHE A 157 6.81 14.94 -5.22
CA PHE A 157 6.82 16.27 -4.60
C PHE A 157 8.20 16.76 -4.19
N GLU A 158 9.19 15.86 -4.06
CA GLU A 158 10.56 16.16 -3.65
C GLU A 158 11.51 16.05 -4.85
N GLU A 159 12.49 16.98 -4.94
CA GLU A 159 13.46 17.01 -6.04
C GLU A 159 14.57 15.93 -5.91
N PRO A 160 15.05 15.36 -7.01
CA PRO A 160 14.52 15.48 -8.39
C PRO A 160 13.20 14.72 -8.52
N ARG A 161 12.25 15.30 -9.25
CA ARG A 161 10.90 14.74 -9.39
C ARG A 161 10.87 13.58 -10.36
N ILE A 162 10.30 12.46 -9.90
CA ILE A 162 9.97 11.30 -10.74
C ILE A 162 8.49 11.02 -10.55
N LEU A 163 7.74 10.96 -11.64
CA LEU A 163 6.33 10.59 -11.61
C LEU A 163 6.19 9.07 -11.61
N ALA A 164 5.58 8.52 -10.57
CA ALA A 164 5.22 7.11 -10.54
C ALA A 164 4.18 6.78 -11.63
N ASP A 165 4.34 5.65 -12.31
CA ASP A 165 3.38 5.16 -13.29
C ASP A 165 2.15 4.55 -12.63
N GLY A 166 2.29 3.98 -11.45
CA GLY A 166 1.15 3.56 -10.64
C GLY A 166 1.50 3.25 -9.18
N ILE A 167 0.48 3.39 -8.33
CA ILE A 167 0.52 3.08 -6.91
C ILE A 167 -0.69 2.19 -6.62
N TYR A 168 -0.44 0.94 -6.25
CA TYR A 168 -1.49 -0.04 -5.98
C TYR A 168 -1.39 -0.49 -4.53
N THR A 169 -2.45 -0.28 -3.76
CA THR A 169 -2.46 -0.59 -2.34
C THR A 169 -3.63 -1.50 -1.97
N TYR A 170 -3.43 -2.37 -1.00
CA TYR A 170 -4.40 -3.35 -0.55
C TYR A 170 -4.61 -3.20 0.95
N GLY A 171 -5.84 -2.95 1.37
CA GLY A 171 -6.14 -2.74 2.79
C GLY A 171 -5.44 -1.53 3.42
N GLN A 172 -5.14 -0.50 2.63
CA GLN A 172 -4.42 0.69 3.09
C GLN A 172 -5.23 1.46 4.14
N PRO A 173 -4.66 1.83 5.31
CA PRO A 173 -5.29 2.71 6.28
C PRO A 173 -5.39 4.16 5.78
N ARG A 174 -6.17 5.02 6.49
CA ARG A 174 -6.17 6.47 6.23
C ARG A 174 -4.81 7.05 6.58
N THR A 175 -4.17 7.68 5.62
CA THR A 175 -2.74 7.99 5.71
C THR A 175 -2.46 9.47 5.93
N CYS A 176 -3.30 10.37 5.41
CA CYS A 176 -3.02 11.79 5.33
C CYS A 176 -4.28 12.64 5.57
N ASP A 177 -4.08 13.94 5.73
CA ASP A 177 -5.17 14.90 5.80
C ASP A 177 -5.78 15.20 4.42
N ARG A 178 -6.83 16.01 4.40
CA ARG A 178 -7.53 16.39 3.17
C ARG A 178 -6.66 17.21 2.21
N LEU A 179 -5.72 17.99 2.74
CA LEU A 179 -4.87 18.86 1.92
C LEU A 179 -3.86 18.01 1.12
N LEU A 180 -3.19 17.07 1.78
CA LEU A 180 -2.29 16.17 1.08
C LEU A 180 -3.05 15.24 0.15
N ALA A 181 -4.23 14.73 0.55
CA ALA A 181 -5.06 13.91 -0.31
C ALA A 181 -5.43 14.63 -1.62
N ALA A 182 -5.86 15.90 -1.53
CA ALA A 182 -6.18 16.71 -2.71
C ALA A 182 -4.95 16.96 -3.61
N ALA A 183 -3.79 17.28 -3.01
CA ALA A 183 -2.55 17.46 -3.76
C ALA A 183 -2.12 16.17 -4.48
N HIS A 184 -2.18 15.04 -3.77
CA HIS A 184 -1.86 13.71 -4.31
C HIS A 184 -2.81 13.31 -5.46
N ASN A 185 -4.14 13.49 -5.26
CA ASN A 185 -5.14 13.17 -6.28
C ASN A 185 -4.98 14.01 -7.55
N THR A 186 -4.49 15.24 -7.42
CA THR A 186 -4.18 16.10 -8.57
C THR A 186 -2.91 15.64 -9.28
N ALA A 187 -1.83 15.40 -8.53
CA ALA A 187 -0.52 15.08 -9.08
C ALA A 187 -0.46 13.67 -9.70
N LEU A 188 -1.12 12.70 -9.05
CA LEU A 188 -1.11 11.28 -9.41
C LEU A 188 -2.48 10.80 -9.93
N LYS A 189 -3.22 11.70 -10.59
CA LYS A 189 -4.54 11.41 -11.15
C LYS A 189 -4.49 10.20 -12.07
N GLY A 190 -5.36 9.21 -11.79
CA GLY A 190 -5.46 7.96 -12.58
C GLY A 190 -4.28 6.98 -12.39
N ARG A 191 -3.37 7.25 -11.43
CA ARG A 191 -2.20 6.42 -11.14
C ARG A 191 -2.27 5.72 -9.78
N THR A 192 -3.15 6.15 -8.89
CA THR A 192 -3.34 5.53 -7.57
C THR A 192 -4.60 4.68 -7.56
N HIS A 193 -4.49 3.43 -7.12
CA HIS A 193 -5.59 2.47 -7.04
C HIS A 193 -5.56 1.77 -5.69
N ARG A 194 -6.55 2.09 -4.83
CA ARG A 194 -6.67 1.52 -3.49
C ARG A 194 -7.69 0.40 -3.48
N PHE A 195 -7.25 -0.82 -3.29
CA PHE A 195 -8.12 -1.97 -3.14
C PHE A 195 -8.59 -2.08 -1.68
N VAL A 196 -9.90 -2.23 -1.51
CA VAL A 196 -10.57 -2.43 -0.22
C VAL A 196 -11.46 -3.65 -0.35
N ASN A 197 -11.35 -4.58 0.58
CA ASN A 197 -12.08 -5.82 0.55
C ASN A 197 -13.18 -5.83 1.59
N ASN A 198 -14.43 -5.86 1.15
CA ASN A 198 -15.65 -6.07 1.92
C ASN A 198 -15.64 -5.38 3.31
N ASN A 199 -15.55 -6.15 4.39
CA ASN A 199 -15.54 -5.66 5.77
C ASN A 199 -14.14 -5.35 6.32
N ASP A 200 -13.09 -5.32 5.50
CA ASP A 200 -11.74 -4.98 5.96
C ASP A 200 -11.77 -3.73 6.85
N ILE A 201 -11.34 -3.90 8.10
CA ILE A 201 -11.40 -2.84 9.12
C ILE A 201 -10.24 -1.85 8.99
N VAL A 202 -9.09 -2.27 8.44
CA VAL A 202 -7.89 -1.43 8.39
C VAL A 202 -8.08 -0.15 7.57
N PRO A 203 -8.77 -0.14 6.42
CA PRO A 203 -9.11 1.10 5.74
C PRO A 203 -10.01 2.06 6.54
N GLN A 204 -10.59 1.63 7.66
CA GLN A 204 -11.43 2.49 8.48
C GLN A 204 -10.63 3.30 9.52
N VAL A 205 -9.35 3.02 9.69
CA VAL A 205 -8.50 3.62 10.71
C VAL A 205 -7.30 4.36 10.10
N PRO A 206 -6.72 5.35 10.79
CA PRO A 206 -7.30 6.08 11.93
C PRO A 206 -8.67 6.71 11.60
N PRO A 207 -9.51 7.00 12.59
CA PRO A 207 -10.86 7.54 12.33
C PRO A 207 -10.82 8.93 11.70
N ALA A 208 -11.79 9.19 10.79
CA ALA A 208 -12.06 10.55 10.31
C ALA A 208 -12.51 11.48 11.47
N PRO A 209 -12.32 12.81 11.38
CA PRO A 209 -11.96 13.55 10.17
C PRO A 209 -10.47 13.92 10.04
N VAL A 210 -9.60 13.55 11.01
CA VAL A 210 -8.20 13.99 11.02
C VAL A 210 -7.45 13.42 9.80
N PHE A 211 -7.62 12.11 9.57
CA PHE A 211 -7.02 11.45 8.42
C PHE A 211 -8.08 10.99 7.42
N THR A 212 -7.70 10.98 6.16
CA THR A 212 -8.53 10.57 5.03
C THR A 212 -7.75 9.68 4.06
N HIS A 213 -8.43 9.23 3.03
CA HIS A 213 -7.84 8.52 1.91
C HIS A 213 -7.59 9.44 0.72
N VAL A 214 -6.61 9.04 -0.10
CA VAL A 214 -6.53 9.47 -1.51
C VAL A 214 -7.65 8.81 -2.31
N ASP A 215 -8.02 9.37 -3.47
CA ASP A 215 -9.10 8.87 -4.33
C ASP A 215 -8.78 7.53 -5.00
N HIS A 216 -9.70 7.10 -5.89
CA HIS A 216 -9.62 5.90 -6.72
C HIS A 216 -9.67 4.58 -5.93
N VAL A 217 -10.72 4.42 -5.13
CA VAL A 217 -11.03 3.15 -4.48
C VAL A 217 -11.48 2.11 -5.50
N LYS A 218 -11.00 0.88 -5.31
CA LYS A 218 -11.42 -0.36 -5.95
C LYS A 218 -11.97 -1.27 -4.84
N TYR A 219 -13.29 -1.38 -4.74
CA TYR A 219 -13.95 -2.05 -3.64
C TYR A 219 -14.51 -3.40 -4.06
N PHE A 220 -14.14 -4.46 -3.35
CA PHE A 220 -14.78 -5.77 -3.45
C PHE A 220 -15.92 -5.86 -2.43
N ASP A 221 -17.11 -6.19 -2.89
CA ASP A 221 -18.25 -6.46 -2.00
C ASP A 221 -18.19 -7.87 -1.38
N ALA A 222 -19.21 -8.23 -0.61
CA ALA A 222 -19.32 -9.53 0.07
C ALA A 222 -19.32 -10.72 -0.91
N ASP A 223 -19.74 -10.50 -2.15
CA ASP A 223 -19.75 -11.50 -3.21
C ASP A 223 -18.44 -11.50 -4.01
N GLY A 224 -17.48 -10.64 -3.67
CA GLY A 224 -16.20 -10.45 -4.36
C GLY A 224 -16.34 -9.74 -5.72
N VAL A 225 -17.42 -9.00 -5.93
CA VAL A 225 -17.61 -8.19 -7.14
C VAL A 225 -16.85 -6.87 -6.98
N LEU A 226 -16.08 -6.49 -8.00
CA LEU A 226 -15.28 -5.27 -7.99
C LEU A 226 -16.11 -4.05 -8.40
N HIS A 227 -16.06 -3.00 -7.57
CA HIS A 227 -16.73 -1.71 -7.78
C HIS A 227 -15.71 -0.56 -7.77
N ASP A 228 -15.95 0.47 -8.58
CA ASP A 228 -15.15 1.71 -8.62
C ASP A 228 -15.52 2.71 -7.51
N ARG A 229 -16.45 2.34 -6.64
CA ARG A 229 -16.92 3.16 -5.51
C ARG A 229 -17.26 2.25 -4.34
N MET A 230 -16.94 2.71 -3.15
CA MET A 230 -17.43 2.05 -1.93
C MET A 230 -18.91 2.46 -1.71
N PRO A 231 -19.83 1.51 -1.48
CA PRO A 231 -21.21 1.84 -1.15
C PRO A 231 -21.28 2.73 0.08
N LEU A 232 -22.20 3.69 0.09
CA LEU A 232 -22.52 4.47 1.29
C LEU A 232 -23.29 3.55 2.24
N ILE A 233 -22.57 2.80 3.08
CA ILE A 233 -23.19 1.92 4.08
C ILE A 233 -23.37 2.75 5.36
N ASP A 234 -24.58 3.27 5.57
CA ASP A 234 -24.95 3.99 6.81
C ASP A 234 -24.80 3.13 8.08
N GLY A 235 -24.83 1.80 7.95
CA GLY A 235 -24.69 0.86 9.08
C GLY A 235 -23.26 0.65 9.61
N LEU A 236 -22.20 1.05 8.87
CA LEU A 236 -20.82 0.84 9.31
C LEU A 236 -20.41 1.85 10.40
N LYS A 237 -21.00 3.05 10.40
CA LYS A 237 -20.75 4.08 11.44
C LYS A 237 -21.23 3.64 12.82
N ASP A 238 -22.29 2.85 12.89
CA ASP A 238 -22.84 2.36 14.17
C ASP A 238 -22.05 1.16 14.72
N ARG A 239 -21.47 0.32 13.86
CA ARG A 239 -20.62 -0.80 14.28
C ARG A 239 -19.31 -0.33 14.91
N ILE A 240 -18.69 0.74 14.40
CA ILE A 240 -17.43 1.29 14.95
C ILE A 240 -17.66 1.95 16.32
N LYS A 241 -18.84 2.50 16.60
CA LYS A 241 -19.14 3.18 17.87
C LYS A 241 -19.44 2.24 19.05
N GLY A 242 -19.82 1.00 18.79
CA GLY A 242 -20.33 0.12 19.81
C GLY A 242 -19.36 -0.91 20.39
N HIS A 243 -18.41 -1.46 19.61
CA HIS A 243 -17.62 -2.65 20.00
C HIS A 243 -16.24 -2.67 19.31
N THR A 244 -15.36 -1.70 19.63
CA THR A 244 -14.03 -1.64 19.01
C THR A 244 -13.18 -2.89 19.29
N ALA A 245 -13.33 -3.51 20.45
CA ALA A 245 -12.54 -4.70 20.82
C ALA A 245 -12.92 -5.96 20.02
N ASP A 246 -14.21 -6.14 19.69
CA ASP A 246 -14.69 -7.32 18.96
C ASP A 246 -14.39 -7.24 17.46
N LEU A 247 -14.33 -6.02 16.90
CA LEU A 247 -14.00 -5.79 15.48
C LEU A 247 -12.58 -6.19 15.13
N PHE A 248 -11.65 -6.09 16.10
CA PHE A 248 -10.25 -6.47 15.96
C PHE A 248 -9.93 -7.86 16.50
N ALA A 249 -10.95 -8.65 16.89
CA ALA A 249 -10.70 -10.03 17.26
C ALA A 249 -10.10 -10.81 16.08
N PRO A 250 -9.06 -11.64 16.28
CA PRO A 250 -8.36 -12.36 15.20
C PRO A 250 -9.26 -13.22 14.31
N ALA A 251 -10.44 -13.60 14.81
CA ALA A 251 -11.43 -14.40 14.09
C ALA A 251 -12.57 -13.56 13.50
N SER A 252 -12.55 -12.21 13.62
CA SER A 252 -13.58 -11.36 13.03
C SER A 252 -13.49 -11.33 11.50
N ASP A 253 -14.63 -11.14 10.83
CA ASP A 253 -14.67 -11.02 9.37
C ASP A 253 -13.82 -9.86 8.89
N GLY A 254 -13.77 -8.74 9.62
CA GLY A 254 -12.97 -7.58 9.26
C GLY A 254 -11.46 -7.83 9.25
N ILE A 255 -10.96 -8.70 10.11
CA ILE A 255 -9.54 -9.12 10.09
C ILE A 255 -9.30 -10.15 8.99
N ARG A 256 -10.21 -11.12 8.78
CA ARG A 256 -10.08 -12.12 7.70
C ARG A 256 -10.08 -11.46 6.32
N ASP A 257 -10.95 -10.47 6.11
CA ASP A 257 -11.05 -9.73 4.86
C ASP A 257 -9.80 -8.86 4.61
N HIS A 258 -9.01 -8.57 5.66
CA HIS A 258 -7.75 -7.81 5.56
C HIS A 258 -6.60 -8.61 4.98
N PHE A 259 -6.56 -9.94 5.12
CA PHE A 259 -5.40 -10.70 4.68
C PHE A 259 -5.21 -10.72 3.16
N MET A 260 -3.94 -10.69 2.70
CA MET A 260 -3.59 -10.72 1.28
C MET A 260 -4.24 -11.86 0.49
N PRO A 261 -4.35 -13.11 1.00
CA PRO A 261 -5.06 -14.18 0.27
C PRO A 261 -6.51 -13.84 -0.09
N ALA A 262 -7.23 -13.07 0.76
CA ALA A 262 -8.61 -12.65 0.46
C ALA A 262 -8.66 -11.65 -0.71
N TYR A 263 -7.74 -10.68 -0.73
CA TYR A 263 -7.58 -9.75 -1.86
C TYR A 263 -7.24 -10.48 -3.16
N LEU A 264 -6.25 -11.37 -3.13
CA LEU A 264 -5.82 -12.16 -4.29
C LEU A 264 -6.96 -13.03 -4.83
N ALA A 265 -7.69 -13.72 -3.97
CA ALA A 265 -8.83 -14.56 -4.38
C ALA A 265 -9.91 -13.74 -5.11
N ASN A 266 -10.23 -12.54 -4.64
CA ASN A 266 -11.22 -11.68 -5.28
C ASN A 266 -10.72 -11.08 -6.61
N ILE A 267 -9.44 -10.74 -6.70
CA ILE A 267 -8.85 -10.30 -7.97
C ILE A 267 -8.84 -11.44 -8.99
N GLU A 268 -8.44 -12.65 -8.59
CA GLU A 268 -8.45 -13.85 -9.44
C GLU A 268 -9.87 -14.19 -9.93
N LYS A 269 -10.86 -14.13 -9.03
CA LYS A 269 -12.27 -14.33 -9.37
C LYS A 269 -12.76 -13.32 -10.42
N THR A 270 -12.32 -12.08 -10.33
CA THR A 270 -12.71 -11.02 -11.27
C THR A 270 -12.01 -11.17 -12.64
N LEU A 271 -10.83 -11.82 -12.67
CA LEU A 271 -10.07 -12.09 -13.88
C LEU A 271 -10.53 -13.35 -14.62
N ALA A 272 -11.25 -14.26 -13.95
CA ALA A 272 -11.73 -15.54 -14.49
C ALA A 272 -12.94 -15.37 -15.41
#